data_43e63a46e9fe4c83a79c9a8b596b895c
#
_entry.id   43e63a46e9fe4c83a79c9a8b596b895c
#
_cell.length_a   1.000
_cell.length_b   1.000
_cell.length_c   1.000
_cell.angle_alpha   90.00
_cell.angle_beta   90.00
_cell.angle_gamma   90.00
#
_symmetry.space_group_name_H-M   'P 1'
#
loop_
_entity.id
_entity.type
_entity.pdbx_description
1 polymer ?
#
loop_
_entity_poly.entity_id
_entity_poly.type
_entity_poly.pdbx_seq_one_letter_code
_entity_poly.pdbx_strand_id
1 'polypeptide(L)'
;MGKVLMVGWKLVLLTFFLFFSYSVASKLLGLSDVPQNMQNGNGFLMVLAACALQSVVLSYPILRSPLRGGWLVLNMFLIFYGIATFLTQIETVVFLQYLVNVVPVADVPWLFLQGAVVAALFSPFAVLIWGKMRRREGIPNETRYPTMSWKAWVLKIILLAVFYVVIYMGFGALVFRPLAGRAFQEYYAGL
;
A
#
# COMPACT_ATOMS: atom_id res chain seq x y z
N MET A 1 -25.67 11.05 11.96
CA MET A 1 -25.53 9.65 11.52
C MET A 1 -25.20 9.51 10.04
N GLY A 2 -25.82 10.23 9.10
CA GLY A 2 -25.60 10.02 7.65
C GLY A 2 -24.16 10.19 7.13
N LYS A 3 -23.37 11.14 7.66
CA LYS A 3 -21.98 11.36 7.19
C LYS A 3 -21.05 10.19 7.54
N VAL A 4 -21.16 9.61 8.73
CA VAL A 4 -20.31 8.48 9.17
C VAL A 4 -20.65 7.24 8.34
N LEU A 5 -21.92 6.96 8.11
CA LEU A 5 -22.36 5.84 7.28
C LEU A 5 -21.85 5.97 5.83
N MET A 6 -21.89 7.18 5.29
CA MET A 6 -21.39 7.45 3.93
C MET A 6 -19.85 7.28 3.82
N VAL A 7 -19.09 7.65 4.85
CA VAL A 7 -17.64 7.41 4.88
C VAL A 7 -17.35 5.90 4.98
N GLY A 8 -18.05 5.20 5.87
CA GLY A 8 -17.90 3.75 6.01
C GLY A 8 -18.17 3.01 4.70
N TRP A 9 -19.27 3.32 4.02
CA TRP A 9 -19.60 2.72 2.72
C TRP A 9 -18.53 2.96 1.65
N LYS A 10 -17.97 4.18 1.58
CA LYS A 10 -16.88 4.49 0.65
C LYS A 10 -15.63 3.65 0.94
N LEU A 11 -15.28 3.47 2.21
CA LEU A 11 -14.13 2.65 2.59
C LEU A 11 -14.35 1.17 2.24
N VAL A 12 -15.56 0.65 2.43
CA VAL A 12 -15.92 -0.71 2.01
C VAL A 12 -15.74 -0.87 0.50
N LEU A 13 -16.30 0.06 -0.29
CA LEU A 13 -16.14 0.03 -1.75
C LEU A 13 -14.66 0.08 -2.17
N LEU A 14 -13.85 0.94 -1.55
CA LEU A 14 -12.42 1.05 -1.83
C LEU A 14 -11.67 -0.23 -1.47
N THR A 15 -12.01 -0.86 -0.35
CA THR A 15 -11.43 -2.14 0.07
C THR A 15 -11.65 -3.23 -0.97
N PHE A 16 -12.90 -3.42 -1.39
CA PHE A 16 -13.22 -4.42 -2.41
C PHE A 16 -12.61 -4.09 -3.77
N PHE A 17 -12.58 -2.82 -4.16
CA PHE A 17 -11.96 -2.42 -5.40
C PHE A 17 -10.45 -2.61 -5.40
N LEU A 18 -9.79 -2.36 -4.27
CA LEU A 18 -8.36 -2.62 -4.10
C LEU A 18 -8.07 -4.12 -4.20
N PHE A 19 -8.84 -4.94 -3.50
CA PHE A 19 -8.75 -6.40 -3.59
C PHE A 19 -8.94 -6.89 -5.04
N PHE A 20 -9.96 -6.37 -5.73
CA PHE A 20 -10.20 -6.66 -7.15
C PHE A 20 -9.03 -6.23 -8.04
N SER A 21 -8.44 -5.07 -7.78
CA SER A 21 -7.28 -4.57 -8.53
C SER A 21 -6.07 -5.49 -8.42
N TYR A 22 -5.81 -6.03 -7.22
CA TYR A 22 -4.77 -7.05 -7.02
C TYR A 22 -5.07 -8.32 -7.80
N SER A 23 -6.30 -8.82 -7.73
CA SER A 23 -6.72 -10.03 -8.45
C SER A 23 -6.60 -9.87 -9.97
N VAL A 24 -7.01 -8.72 -10.50
CA VAL A 24 -6.88 -8.40 -11.94
C VAL A 24 -5.41 -8.31 -12.34
N ALA A 25 -4.59 -7.59 -11.57
CA ALA A 25 -3.17 -7.44 -11.88
C ALA A 25 -2.43 -8.79 -11.87
N SER A 26 -2.69 -9.65 -10.88
CA SER A 26 -2.10 -11.00 -10.82
C SER A 26 -2.46 -11.83 -12.04
N LYS A 27 -3.74 -11.85 -12.44
CA LYS A 27 -4.20 -12.59 -13.61
C LYS A 27 -3.61 -12.06 -14.92
N LEU A 28 -3.53 -10.73 -15.08
CA LEU A 28 -2.96 -10.10 -16.27
C LEU A 28 -1.47 -10.43 -16.45
N LEU A 29 -0.76 -10.58 -15.36
CA LEU A 29 0.69 -10.83 -15.38
C LEU A 29 1.05 -12.31 -15.28
N GLY A 30 0.06 -13.21 -15.20
CA GLY A 30 0.30 -14.65 -15.09
C GLY A 30 1.04 -15.03 -13.79
N LEU A 31 1.00 -14.15 -12.78
CA LEU A 31 1.53 -14.46 -11.46
C LEU A 31 0.67 -15.58 -10.88
N SER A 32 1.34 -16.64 -10.44
CA SER A 32 0.68 -17.81 -9.88
C SER A 32 -0.28 -17.41 -8.77
N ASP A 33 -1.45 -18.02 -8.80
CA ASP A 33 -2.49 -17.82 -7.80
C ASP A 33 -1.91 -17.93 -6.38
N VAL A 34 -2.52 -17.15 -5.48
CA VAL A 34 -2.27 -17.15 -4.02
C VAL A 34 -1.74 -18.51 -3.54
N PRO A 35 -0.57 -18.54 -2.88
CA PRO A 35 0.00 -19.78 -2.35
C PRO A 35 -1.06 -20.64 -1.69
N GLN A 36 -1.04 -21.95 -1.93
CA GLN A 36 -2.10 -22.87 -1.48
C GLN A 36 -2.39 -22.78 0.02
N ASN A 37 -1.40 -22.41 0.81
CA ASN A 37 -1.53 -22.15 2.27
C ASN A 37 -2.39 -20.92 2.60
N MET A 38 -2.57 -19.97 1.67
CA MET A 38 -3.48 -18.80 1.83
C MET A 38 -4.88 -19.05 1.27
N GLN A 39 -5.13 -20.20 0.65
CA GLN A 39 -6.49 -20.57 0.19
C GLN A 39 -7.42 -20.93 1.36
N ASN A 40 -6.90 -21.13 2.56
CA ASN A 40 -7.69 -21.27 3.77
C ASN A 40 -8.42 -19.93 4.05
N GLY A 41 -9.66 -20.00 4.55
CA GLY A 41 -10.49 -18.81 4.82
C GLY A 41 -9.81 -17.71 5.64
N ASN A 42 -8.84 -18.06 6.49
CA ASN A 42 -8.02 -17.12 7.25
C ASN A 42 -7.11 -16.25 6.35
N GLY A 43 -6.53 -16.83 5.28
CA GLY A 43 -5.68 -16.08 4.34
C GLY A 43 -6.47 -15.02 3.58
N PHE A 44 -7.69 -15.36 3.12
CA PHE A 44 -8.57 -14.41 2.47
C PHE A 44 -8.93 -13.23 3.38
N LEU A 45 -9.27 -13.50 4.65
CA LEU A 45 -9.60 -12.46 5.62
C LEU A 45 -8.40 -11.56 5.91
N MET A 46 -7.19 -12.10 5.98
CA MET A 46 -5.95 -11.31 6.17
C MET A 46 -5.69 -10.37 5.00
N VAL A 47 -5.83 -10.84 3.76
CA VAL A 47 -5.68 -10.00 2.57
C VAL A 47 -6.75 -8.92 2.53
N LEU A 48 -7.99 -9.26 2.83
CA LEU A 48 -9.08 -8.28 2.88
C LEU A 48 -8.86 -7.23 3.97
N ALA A 49 -8.38 -7.62 5.15
CA ALA A 49 -8.02 -6.71 6.23
C ALA A 49 -6.86 -5.78 5.82
N ALA A 50 -5.85 -6.29 5.14
CA ALA A 50 -4.75 -5.49 4.61
C ALA A 50 -5.25 -4.46 3.57
N CYS A 51 -6.12 -4.87 2.65
CA CYS A 51 -6.76 -3.96 1.69
C CYS A 51 -7.61 -2.89 2.41
N ALA A 52 -8.31 -3.25 3.49
CA ALA A 52 -9.09 -2.30 4.29
C ALA A 52 -8.17 -1.25 4.95
N LEU A 53 -7.10 -1.68 5.60
CA LEU A 53 -6.11 -0.78 6.21
C LEU A 53 -5.47 0.14 5.17
N GLN A 54 -5.03 -0.39 4.03
CA GLN A 54 -4.47 0.41 2.94
C GLN A 54 -5.50 1.44 2.43
N SER A 55 -6.76 1.05 2.25
CA SER A 55 -7.83 1.96 1.80
C SER A 55 -8.07 3.10 2.79
N VAL A 56 -8.03 2.83 4.09
CA VAL A 56 -8.13 3.86 5.14
C VAL A 56 -6.94 4.83 5.07
N VAL A 57 -5.72 4.28 5.06
CA VAL A 57 -4.48 5.09 5.02
C VAL A 57 -4.42 5.95 3.77
N LEU A 58 -4.72 5.40 2.60
CA LEU A 58 -4.71 6.14 1.33
C LEU A 58 -5.83 7.16 1.21
N SER A 59 -6.94 6.97 1.92
CA SER A 59 -8.04 7.96 1.95
C SER A 59 -7.64 9.25 2.66
N TYR A 60 -6.75 9.19 3.65
CA TYR A 60 -6.33 10.37 4.41
C TYR A 60 -5.65 11.43 3.53
N PRO A 61 -4.59 11.13 2.74
CA PRO A 61 -3.98 12.12 1.86
C PRO A 61 -4.96 12.61 0.77
N ILE A 62 -5.87 11.78 0.27
CA ILE A 62 -6.90 12.22 -0.67
C ILE A 62 -7.77 13.30 -0.04
N LEU A 63 -8.26 13.06 1.18
CA LEU A 63 -9.16 14.00 1.87
C LEU A 63 -8.47 15.32 2.22
N ARG A 64 -7.22 15.26 2.67
CA ARG A 64 -6.43 16.42 3.11
C ARG A 64 -5.75 17.18 1.98
N SER A 65 -5.53 16.53 0.83
CA SER A 65 -4.87 17.18 -0.31
C SER A 65 -5.69 18.37 -0.84
N PRO A 66 -5.06 19.52 -1.13
CA PRO A 66 -5.66 20.60 -1.88
C PRO A 66 -5.79 20.27 -3.37
N LEU A 67 -5.04 19.29 -3.87
CA LEU A 67 -5.05 18.87 -5.27
C LEU A 67 -6.39 18.22 -5.64
N ARG A 68 -6.72 18.29 -6.94
CA ARG A 68 -7.92 17.70 -7.53
C ARG A 68 -7.63 17.17 -8.94
N GLY A 69 -8.51 16.30 -9.43
CA GLY A 69 -8.42 15.78 -10.80
C GLY A 69 -7.17 14.95 -11.03
N GLY A 70 -6.62 15.01 -12.25
CA GLY A 70 -5.49 14.20 -12.66
C GLY A 70 -4.21 14.36 -11.82
N TRP A 71 -3.95 15.57 -11.31
CA TRP A 71 -2.80 15.81 -10.42
C TRP A 71 -2.93 15.09 -9.09
N LEU A 72 -4.14 14.99 -8.54
CA LEU A 72 -4.38 14.22 -7.33
C LEU A 72 -4.23 12.72 -7.61
N VAL A 73 -4.74 12.25 -8.76
CA VAL A 73 -4.58 10.86 -9.19
C VAL A 73 -3.12 10.49 -9.33
N LEU A 74 -2.32 11.32 -10.02
CA LEU A 74 -0.88 11.10 -10.18
C LEU A 74 -0.15 11.06 -8.83
N ASN A 75 -0.45 12.00 -7.93
CA ASN A 75 0.13 12.00 -6.59
C ASN A 75 -0.23 10.72 -5.81
N MET A 76 -1.49 10.30 -5.88
CA MET A 76 -1.93 9.07 -5.20
C MET A 76 -1.29 7.83 -5.79
N PHE A 77 -1.14 7.78 -7.13
CA PHE A 77 -0.39 6.71 -7.78
C PHE A 77 1.05 6.63 -7.26
N LEU A 78 1.76 7.76 -7.24
CA LEU A 78 3.17 7.81 -6.79
C LEU A 78 3.31 7.42 -5.31
N ILE A 79 2.42 7.91 -4.45
CA ILE A 79 2.41 7.57 -3.02
C ILE A 79 2.14 6.08 -2.83
N PHE A 80 1.09 5.56 -3.47
CA PHE A 80 0.71 4.17 -3.30
C PHE A 80 1.76 3.23 -3.88
N TYR A 81 2.18 3.44 -5.13
CA TYR A 81 3.22 2.65 -5.77
C TYR A 81 4.54 2.71 -5.00
N GLY A 82 4.97 3.91 -4.61
CA GLY A 82 6.23 4.12 -3.90
C GLY A 82 6.28 3.41 -2.55
N ILE A 83 5.21 3.53 -1.75
CA ILE A 83 5.19 2.98 -0.39
C ILE A 83 4.83 1.49 -0.41
N ALA A 84 3.72 1.13 -1.05
CA ALA A 84 3.18 -0.22 -0.96
C ALA A 84 3.87 -1.22 -1.90
N THR A 85 4.57 -0.76 -2.92
CA THR A 85 5.24 -1.64 -3.88
C THR A 85 6.74 -1.41 -3.89
N PHE A 86 7.18 -0.21 -4.27
CA PHE A 86 8.60 0.02 -4.53
C PHE A 86 9.46 -0.25 -3.28
N LEU A 87 9.09 0.29 -2.12
CA LEU A 87 9.81 0.04 -0.88
C LEU A 87 9.76 -1.43 -0.45
N THR A 88 8.59 -2.06 -0.56
CA THR A 88 8.42 -3.47 -0.19
C THR A 88 9.23 -4.40 -1.11
N GLN A 89 9.29 -4.11 -2.41
CA GLN A 89 10.06 -4.94 -3.34
C GLN A 89 11.57 -4.70 -3.22
N ILE A 90 12.03 -3.51 -2.84
CA ILE A 90 13.44 -3.30 -2.46
C ILE A 90 13.81 -4.20 -1.28
N GLU A 91 12.94 -4.29 -0.27
CA GLU A 91 13.14 -5.18 0.86
C GLU A 91 13.20 -6.64 0.41
N THR A 92 12.28 -7.06 -0.46
CA THR A 92 12.30 -8.40 -1.07
C THR A 92 13.63 -8.69 -1.76
N VAL A 93 14.16 -7.74 -2.55
CA VAL A 93 15.45 -7.90 -3.23
C VAL A 93 16.62 -8.00 -2.25
N VAL A 94 16.63 -7.16 -1.21
CA VAL A 94 17.70 -7.16 -0.19
C VAL A 94 17.72 -8.46 0.59
N PHE A 95 16.56 -9.02 0.90
CA PHE A 95 16.43 -10.27 1.65
C PHE A 95 16.20 -11.50 0.77
N LEU A 96 16.41 -11.37 -0.56
CA LEU A 96 16.11 -12.42 -1.53
C LEU A 96 16.78 -13.76 -1.20
N GLN A 97 18.01 -13.71 -0.69
CA GLN A 97 18.74 -14.92 -0.27
C GLN A 97 18.01 -15.74 0.81
N TYR A 98 17.15 -15.10 1.62
CA TYR A 98 16.33 -15.74 2.64
C TYR A 98 14.92 -16.08 2.15
N LEU A 99 14.48 -15.48 1.05
CA LEU A 99 13.13 -15.59 0.50
C LEU A 99 13.07 -16.42 -0.80
N VAL A 100 14.21 -16.92 -1.25
CA VAL A 100 14.33 -17.65 -2.54
C VAL A 100 13.35 -18.82 -2.68
N ASN A 101 13.02 -19.46 -1.57
CA ASN A 101 12.06 -20.58 -1.54
C ASN A 101 10.59 -20.10 -1.50
N VAL A 102 10.36 -18.81 -1.22
CA VAL A 102 9.02 -18.22 -1.11
C VAL A 102 8.67 -17.39 -2.34
N VAL A 103 9.66 -16.65 -2.85
CA VAL A 103 9.52 -15.78 -4.02
C VAL A 103 10.59 -16.16 -5.04
N PRO A 104 10.23 -16.76 -6.18
CA PRO A 104 11.17 -17.00 -7.26
C PRO A 104 11.80 -15.68 -7.75
N VAL A 105 13.11 -15.68 -7.95
CA VAL A 105 13.86 -14.47 -8.40
C VAL A 105 13.28 -13.92 -9.70
N ALA A 106 12.80 -14.80 -10.58
CA ALA A 106 12.19 -14.45 -11.86
C ALA A 106 10.88 -13.64 -11.70
N ASP A 107 10.19 -13.77 -10.56
CA ASP A 107 8.91 -13.12 -10.32
C ASP A 107 9.07 -11.69 -9.77
N VAL A 108 10.24 -11.35 -9.23
CA VAL A 108 10.48 -10.03 -8.61
C VAL A 108 10.17 -8.85 -9.56
N PRO A 109 10.61 -8.82 -10.84
CA PRO A 109 10.23 -7.74 -11.76
C PRO A 109 8.73 -7.65 -11.97
N TRP A 110 8.03 -8.78 -12.00
CA TRP A 110 6.59 -8.84 -12.19
C TRP A 110 5.83 -8.30 -10.99
N LEU A 111 6.37 -8.45 -9.77
CA LEU A 111 5.79 -7.85 -8.55
C LEU A 111 5.84 -6.32 -8.59
N PHE A 112 6.92 -5.73 -9.13
CA PHE A 112 6.97 -4.28 -9.39
C PHE A 112 5.90 -3.84 -10.37
N LEU A 113 5.74 -4.58 -11.47
CA LEU A 113 4.74 -4.28 -12.48
C LEU A 113 3.31 -4.47 -11.94
N GLN A 114 3.07 -5.53 -11.18
CA GLN A 114 1.79 -5.77 -10.50
C GLN A 114 1.38 -4.58 -9.65
N GLY A 115 2.28 -4.10 -8.80
CA GLY A 115 2.00 -2.94 -7.96
C GLY A 115 1.74 -1.66 -8.75
N ALA A 116 2.44 -1.46 -9.89
CA ALA A 116 2.16 -0.34 -10.78
C ALA A 116 0.76 -0.41 -11.38
N VAL A 117 0.34 -1.60 -11.85
CA VAL A 117 -1.01 -1.83 -12.37
C VAL A 117 -2.07 -1.61 -11.29
N VAL A 118 -1.87 -2.16 -10.09
CA VAL A 118 -2.78 -1.96 -8.95
C VAL A 118 -2.91 -0.48 -8.61
N ALA A 119 -1.79 0.24 -8.50
CA ALA A 119 -1.80 1.67 -8.19
C ALA A 119 -2.47 2.50 -9.30
N ALA A 120 -2.27 2.13 -10.58
CA ALA A 120 -2.89 2.79 -11.73
C ALA A 120 -4.42 2.59 -11.77
N LEU A 121 -4.91 1.41 -11.39
CA LEU A 121 -6.33 1.12 -11.30
C LEU A 121 -6.98 1.79 -10.08
N PHE A 122 -6.34 1.65 -8.92
CA PHE A 122 -6.91 2.10 -7.64
C PHE A 122 -6.95 3.63 -7.50
N SER A 123 -5.88 4.33 -7.91
CA SER A 123 -5.76 5.77 -7.64
C SER A 123 -6.87 6.62 -8.28
N PRO A 124 -7.23 6.46 -9.57
CA PRO A 124 -8.32 7.23 -10.16
C PRO A 124 -9.67 6.88 -9.52
N PHE A 125 -9.90 5.61 -9.21
CA PHE A 125 -11.13 5.16 -8.57
C PHE A 125 -11.27 5.75 -7.16
N ALA A 126 -10.20 5.73 -6.36
CA ALA A 126 -10.19 6.32 -5.03
C ALA A 126 -10.49 7.83 -5.05
N VAL A 127 -9.86 8.58 -5.96
CA VAL A 127 -10.10 10.01 -6.14
C VAL A 127 -11.55 10.28 -6.59
N LEU A 128 -12.11 9.42 -7.44
CA LEU A 128 -13.50 9.50 -7.91
C LEU A 128 -14.48 9.28 -6.74
N ILE A 129 -14.33 8.22 -5.97
CA ILE A 129 -15.19 7.86 -4.82
C ILE A 129 -15.22 8.97 -3.77
N TRP A 130 -14.07 9.62 -3.54
CA TRP A 130 -14.00 10.77 -2.63
C TRP A 130 -14.52 12.08 -3.24
N GLY A 131 -14.95 12.07 -4.51
CA GLY A 131 -15.55 13.23 -5.19
C GLY A 131 -14.56 14.34 -5.50
N LYS A 132 -13.26 14.00 -5.61
CA LYS A 132 -12.21 14.98 -5.91
C LYS A 132 -11.72 14.94 -7.37
N MET A 133 -12.42 14.20 -8.26
CA MET A 133 -12.06 14.09 -9.66
C MET A 133 -12.33 15.39 -10.44
N ARG A 134 -13.42 16.10 -10.12
CA ARG A 134 -13.78 17.35 -10.80
C ARG A 134 -13.08 18.55 -10.18
N ARG A 135 -12.52 19.42 -11.02
CA ARG A 135 -12.11 20.76 -10.62
C ARG A 135 -13.38 21.55 -10.24
N ARG A 136 -13.43 22.13 -9.06
CA ARG A 136 -14.47 23.09 -8.71
C ARG A 136 -14.10 24.42 -9.40
N GLU A 137 -14.83 24.80 -10.42
CA GLU A 137 -14.73 26.13 -11.01
C GLU A 137 -15.14 27.17 -9.95
N GLY A 138 -14.35 28.23 -9.81
CA GLY A 138 -14.67 29.35 -8.93
C GLY A 138 -14.08 29.37 -7.54
N ILE A 139 -13.37 28.33 -7.10
CA ILE A 139 -12.54 28.42 -5.90
C ILE A 139 -11.11 28.73 -6.34
N PRO A 140 -10.56 29.91 -5.98
CA PRO A 140 -9.14 30.16 -6.22
C PRO A 140 -8.34 29.00 -5.66
N ASN A 141 -7.37 28.50 -6.44
CA ASN A 141 -6.38 27.55 -5.96
C ASN A 141 -5.51 28.28 -4.91
N GLU A 142 -6.08 28.65 -3.78
CA GLU A 142 -5.30 28.98 -2.60
C GLU A 142 -4.69 27.68 -2.10
N THR A 143 -3.76 27.16 -2.88
CA THR A 143 -2.77 26.23 -2.41
C THR A 143 -1.88 27.02 -1.44
N ARG A 144 -2.39 27.30 -0.24
CA ARG A 144 -1.54 27.64 0.89
C ARG A 144 -0.70 26.42 1.18
N TYR A 145 0.33 26.24 0.36
CA TYR A 145 1.43 25.39 0.79
C TYR A 145 1.98 26.03 2.06
N PRO A 146 2.04 25.29 3.18
CA PRO A 146 2.70 25.82 4.35
C PRO A 146 4.12 26.18 3.90
N THR A 147 4.43 27.47 3.92
CA THR A 147 5.77 27.98 3.64
C THR A 147 6.65 27.54 4.81
N MET A 148 7.20 26.35 4.69
CA MET A 148 8.14 25.84 5.67
C MET A 148 9.56 26.14 5.20
N SER A 149 10.41 26.59 6.16
CA SER A 149 11.82 26.75 5.89
C SER A 149 12.43 25.39 5.49
N TRP A 150 13.46 25.44 4.66
CA TRP A 150 14.24 24.26 4.26
C TRP A 150 14.69 23.42 5.46
N LYS A 151 15.16 24.09 6.52
CA LYS A 151 15.61 23.42 7.77
C LYS A 151 14.48 22.63 8.42
N ALA A 152 13.26 23.17 8.46
CA ALA A 152 12.09 22.48 9.01
C ALA A 152 11.66 21.28 8.17
N TRP A 153 11.82 21.34 6.83
CA TRP A 153 11.59 20.22 5.94
C TRP A 153 12.58 19.08 6.20
N VAL A 154 13.88 19.40 6.23
CA VAL A 154 14.94 18.42 6.51
C VAL A 154 14.73 17.75 7.86
N LEU A 155 14.45 18.54 8.91
CA LEU A 155 14.19 17.99 10.23
C LEU A 155 13.00 17.02 10.22
N LYS A 156 11.91 17.35 9.53
CA LYS A 156 10.74 16.46 9.46
C LYS A 156 11.05 15.17 8.70
N ILE A 157 11.82 15.23 7.62
CA ILE A 157 12.24 14.05 6.87
C ILE A 157 13.11 13.15 7.75
N ILE A 158 14.07 13.72 8.48
CA ILE A 158 14.92 12.96 9.40
C ILE A 158 14.10 12.30 10.49
N LEU A 159 13.18 13.05 11.14
CA LEU A 159 12.31 12.51 12.19
C LEU A 159 11.42 11.37 11.64
N LEU A 160 10.87 11.54 10.43
CA LEU A 160 10.06 10.51 9.80
C LEU A 160 10.89 9.25 9.49
N ALA A 161 12.12 9.43 8.99
CA ALA A 161 13.03 8.32 8.70
C ALA A 161 13.41 7.57 9.98
N VAL A 162 13.78 8.29 11.04
CA VAL A 162 14.10 7.68 12.35
C VAL A 162 12.89 6.92 12.89
N PHE A 163 11.70 7.52 12.85
CA PHE A 163 10.47 6.88 13.30
C PHE A 163 10.16 5.60 12.51
N TYR A 164 10.33 5.65 11.17
CA TYR A 164 10.18 4.47 10.33
C TYR A 164 11.15 3.35 10.73
N VAL A 165 12.44 3.67 10.90
CA VAL A 165 13.46 2.68 11.32
C VAL A 165 13.11 2.06 12.68
N VAL A 166 12.69 2.87 13.66
CA VAL A 166 12.31 2.38 14.99
C VAL A 166 11.13 1.43 14.91
N ILE A 167 10.08 1.79 14.16
CA ILE A 167 8.91 0.89 13.96
C ILE A 167 9.32 -0.38 13.24
N TYR A 168 10.10 -0.26 12.16
CA TYR A 168 10.55 -1.39 11.36
C TYR A 168 11.37 -2.38 12.19
N MET A 169 12.37 -1.88 12.92
CA MET A 169 13.19 -2.71 13.80
C MET A 169 12.40 -3.30 14.96
N GLY A 170 11.50 -2.51 15.55
CA GLY A 170 10.59 -2.97 16.61
C GLY A 170 9.67 -4.09 16.11
N PHE A 171 9.05 -3.94 14.96
CA PHE A 171 8.20 -4.97 14.36
C PHE A 171 9.02 -6.22 14.02
N GLY A 172 10.19 -6.05 13.42
CA GLY A 172 11.11 -7.15 13.12
C GLY A 172 11.52 -7.94 14.37
N ALA A 173 11.84 -7.26 15.46
CA ALA A 173 12.27 -7.90 16.69
C ALA A 173 11.12 -8.55 17.48
N LEU A 174 9.98 -7.87 17.59
CA LEU A 174 8.89 -8.26 18.49
C LEU A 174 7.85 -9.17 17.81
N VAL A 175 7.66 -9.05 16.51
CA VAL A 175 6.61 -9.76 15.77
C VAL A 175 7.23 -10.76 14.79
N PHE A 176 8.06 -10.27 13.86
CA PHE A 176 8.58 -11.12 12.78
C PHE A 176 9.52 -12.21 13.29
N ARG A 177 10.49 -11.86 14.12
CA ARG A 177 11.49 -12.80 14.64
C ARG A 177 10.90 -13.97 15.43
N PRO A 178 9.93 -13.78 16.36
CA PRO A 178 9.28 -14.88 17.06
C PRO A 178 8.41 -15.76 16.17
N LEU A 179 7.73 -15.17 15.17
CA LEU A 179 6.84 -15.91 14.27
C LEU A 179 7.60 -16.63 13.17
N ALA A 180 8.53 -15.95 12.52
CA ALA A 180 9.34 -16.53 11.46
C ALA A 180 10.35 -17.57 12.01
N GLY A 181 10.90 -17.33 13.20
CA GLY A 181 11.82 -18.28 13.83
C GLY A 181 11.22 -19.66 14.05
N ARG A 182 9.94 -19.76 14.41
CA ARG A 182 9.22 -21.04 14.53
C ARG A 182 8.96 -21.66 13.16
N ALA A 183 8.46 -20.90 12.21
CA ALA A 183 8.19 -21.38 10.87
C ALA A 183 9.47 -21.83 10.13
N PHE A 184 10.59 -21.13 10.32
CA PHE A 184 11.89 -21.56 9.80
C PHE A 184 12.40 -22.83 10.49
N GLN A 185 12.27 -22.94 11.81
CA GLN A 185 12.67 -24.14 12.53
C GLN A 185 11.83 -25.36 12.12
N GLU A 186 10.53 -25.22 11.96
CA GLU A 186 9.64 -26.28 11.47
C GLU A 186 9.96 -26.68 10.04
N TYR A 187 10.27 -25.72 9.16
CA TYR A 187 10.64 -25.98 7.77
C TYR A 187 11.97 -26.73 7.67
N TYR A 188 13.00 -26.34 8.43
CA TYR A 188 14.30 -27.00 8.40
C TYR A 188 14.36 -28.30 9.24
N ALA A 189 13.46 -28.49 10.20
CA ALA A 189 13.34 -29.74 10.92
C ALA A 189 12.62 -30.83 10.12
N GLY A 190 11.92 -30.47 9.04
CA GLY A 190 11.26 -31.40 8.12
C GLY A 190 12.12 -31.80 6.90
N LEU A 191 13.32 -31.26 6.77
CA LEU A 191 14.33 -31.64 5.77
C LEU A 191 15.38 -32.59 6.37
#